data_d3df55c3a1a9471d1f5ce44abb002584
#
_entry.id   d3df55c3a1a9471d1f5ce44abb002584
#
_cell.length_a   1.000
_cell.length_b   1.000
_cell.length_c   1.000
_cell.angle_alpha   90.00
_cell.angle_beta   90.00
_cell.angle_gamma   90.00
#
_symmetry.space_group_name_H-M   'P 1'
#
loop_
_entity.id
_entity.type
_entity.pdbx_description
1 polymer ?
#
loop_
_entity_poly.entity_id
_entity_poly.type
_entity_poly.pdbx_seq_one_letter_code
_entity_poly.pdbx_strand_id
1 'polypeptide(L)'
;DQLQVWVDYANKNGSVIIFDAAYEAYISEADVPHSIYECNGAKTCAIELRSFSKNAGFTGVRLGFTVVPKELKCGDVSLHAMWARRHGTKYNGAPYIIQRAGEAVYSDAGKAQLKDQVAYYMNNAKTIKTGLAEAGFTVYGGVNAPYIWLKTPDHMTSWEFFDYLLE
;
A
#
# COMPACT_ATOMS: atom_id res chain seq x y z
N ASP A 1 5.83 -9.58 12.89
CA ASP A 1 5.09 -10.21 14.00
C ASP A 1 3.75 -9.54 14.30
N GLN A 2 3.61 -8.23 14.20
CA GLN A 2 2.33 -7.56 14.46
C GLN A 2 1.24 -7.96 13.44
N LEU A 3 1.60 -8.12 12.15
CA LEU A 3 0.65 -8.52 11.13
C LEU A 3 0.14 -9.95 11.34
N GLN A 4 0.99 -10.86 11.85
CA GLN A 4 0.57 -12.22 12.20
C GLN A 4 -0.52 -12.23 13.26
N VAL A 5 -0.45 -11.35 14.27
CA VAL A 5 -1.48 -11.25 15.32
C VAL A 5 -2.85 -10.91 14.72
N TRP A 6 -2.89 -10.03 13.71
CA TRP A 6 -4.15 -9.72 13.01
C TRP A 6 -4.69 -10.89 12.20
N VAL A 7 -3.80 -11.64 11.54
CA VAL A 7 -4.18 -12.86 10.79
C VAL A 7 -4.74 -13.93 11.74
N ASP A 8 -4.08 -14.16 12.87
CA ASP A 8 -4.54 -15.11 13.89
C ASP A 8 -5.90 -14.68 14.47
N TYR A 9 -6.07 -13.39 14.77
CA TYR A 9 -7.34 -12.85 15.24
C TYR A 9 -8.46 -13.04 14.21
N ALA A 10 -8.20 -12.74 12.95
CA ALA A 10 -9.19 -12.86 11.88
C ALA A 10 -9.62 -14.30 11.68
N ASN A 11 -8.68 -15.25 11.62
CA ASN A 11 -8.99 -16.68 11.52
C ASN A 11 -9.81 -17.18 12.72
N LYS A 12 -9.45 -16.76 13.93
CA LYS A 12 -10.17 -17.15 15.16
C LYS A 12 -11.60 -16.64 15.19
N ASN A 13 -11.86 -15.46 14.64
CA ASN A 13 -13.16 -14.77 14.74
C ASN A 13 -13.99 -14.83 13.45
N GLY A 14 -13.53 -15.53 12.41
CA GLY A 14 -14.22 -15.60 11.13
C GLY A 14 -14.30 -14.25 10.41
N SER A 15 -13.33 -13.37 10.66
CA SER A 15 -13.25 -12.04 10.05
C SER A 15 -12.41 -12.07 8.76
N VAL A 16 -12.63 -11.08 7.88
CA VAL A 16 -11.83 -10.92 6.66
C VAL A 16 -11.00 -9.65 6.76
N ILE A 17 -9.70 -9.76 6.49
CA ILE A 17 -8.78 -8.63 6.39
C ILE A 17 -8.76 -8.15 4.94
N ILE A 18 -8.93 -6.85 4.72
CA ILE A 18 -8.61 -6.18 3.46
C ILE A 18 -7.27 -5.48 3.67
N PHE A 19 -6.22 -6.01 3.07
CA PHE A 19 -4.86 -5.51 3.19
C PHE A 19 -4.52 -4.63 1.98
N ASP A 20 -4.44 -3.32 2.22
CA ASP A 20 -4.05 -2.35 1.19
C ASP A 20 -2.52 -2.22 1.13
N ALA A 21 -1.92 -2.83 0.12
CA ALA A 21 -0.48 -2.84 -0.14
C ALA A 21 -0.06 -1.84 -1.23
N ALA A 22 -0.79 -0.74 -1.41
CA ALA A 22 -0.51 0.24 -2.47
C ALA A 22 0.87 0.90 -2.35
N TYR A 23 1.48 0.90 -1.18
CA TYR A 23 2.80 1.47 -0.90
C TYR A 23 3.90 0.43 -0.61
N GLU A 24 3.68 -0.85 -0.88
CA GLU A 24 4.62 -1.92 -0.54
C GLU A 24 6.01 -1.74 -1.17
N ALA A 25 6.09 -1.14 -2.35
CA ALA A 25 7.36 -0.88 -3.03
C ALA A 25 8.27 0.12 -2.29
N TYR A 26 7.74 0.85 -1.33
CA TYR A 26 8.49 1.80 -0.50
C TYR A 26 9.05 1.18 0.78
N ILE A 27 8.68 -0.07 1.10
CA ILE A 27 9.18 -0.79 2.27
C ILE A 27 10.66 -1.06 2.06
N SER A 28 11.49 -0.61 3.02
CA SER A 28 12.94 -0.73 2.99
C SER A 28 13.51 -1.58 4.13
N GLU A 29 12.75 -1.77 5.20
CA GLU A 29 13.16 -2.57 6.36
C GLU A 29 12.88 -4.05 6.09
N ALA A 30 13.88 -4.89 6.31
CA ALA A 30 13.83 -6.31 5.93
C ALA A 30 12.85 -7.16 6.75
N ASP A 31 12.45 -6.69 7.92
CA ASP A 31 11.51 -7.35 8.83
C ASP A 31 10.06 -6.89 8.64
N VAL A 32 9.81 -5.95 7.72
CA VAL A 32 8.46 -5.49 7.37
C VAL A 32 7.95 -6.27 6.15
N PRO A 33 6.84 -7.03 6.29
CA PRO A 33 6.34 -7.86 5.20
C PRO A 33 5.81 -7.00 4.03
N HIS A 34 6.10 -7.42 2.81
CA HIS A 34 5.61 -6.81 1.58
C HIS A 34 4.23 -7.32 1.17
N SER A 35 3.80 -8.44 1.75
CA SER A 35 2.51 -9.07 1.48
C SER A 35 1.94 -9.66 2.75
N ILE A 36 0.62 -9.58 2.91
CA ILE A 36 -0.06 -10.28 4.02
C ILE A 36 0.12 -11.80 3.91
N TYR A 37 0.36 -12.31 2.70
CA TYR A 37 0.56 -13.75 2.47
C TYR A 37 1.91 -14.29 2.92
N GLU A 38 2.80 -13.44 3.42
CA GLU A 38 3.99 -13.84 4.18
C GLU A 38 3.61 -14.34 5.59
N CYS A 39 2.40 -13.99 6.06
CA CYS A 39 1.86 -14.47 7.34
C CYS A 39 1.18 -15.84 7.18
N ASN A 40 1.43 -16.72 8.15
CA ASN A 40 0.82 -18.04 8.20
C ASN A 40 -0.71 -17.94 8.35
N GLY A 41 -1.46 -18.67 7.50
CA GLY A 41 -2.92 -18.69 7.55
C GLY A 41 -3.60 -17.48 6.89
N ALA A 42 -2.86 -16.53 6.28
CA ALA A 42 -3.48 -15.36 5.65
C ALA A 42 -4.38 -15.70 4.45
N LYS A 43 -4.10 -16.78 3.73
CA LYS A 43 -4.91 -17.19 2.57
C LYS A 43 -6.35 -17.56 2.92
N THR A 44 -6.62 -17.88 4.17
CA THR A 44 -7.97 -18.23 4.64
C THR A 44 -8.75 -17.05 5.20
N CYS A 45 -8.12 -15.88 5.38
CA CYS A 45 -8.78 -14.72 5.99
C CYS A 45 -8.43 -13.37 5.36
N ALA A 46 -7.63 -13.30 4.28
CA ALA A 46 -7.20 -12.00 3.76
C ALA A 46 -7.40 -11.85 2.24
N ILE A 47 -7.75 -10.62 1.85
CA ILE A 47 -7.74 -10.10 0.48
C ILE A 47 -6.65 -9.03 0.42
N GLU A 48 -5.80 -9.07 -0.63
CA GLU A 48 -4.75 -8.09 -0.82
C GLU A 48 -5.05 -7.20 -2.02
N LEU A 49 -4.90 -5.89 -1.83
CA LEU A 49 -5.04 -4.87 -2.87
C LEU A 49 -3.67 -4.34 -3.27
N ARG A 50 -3.40 -4.31 -4.57
CA ARG A 50 -2.16 -3.80 -5.17
C ARG A 50 -2.44 -2.67 -6.13
N SER A 51 -1.53 -1.71 -6.23
CA SER A 51 -1.67 -0.54 -7.10
C SER A 51 -0.38 -0.21 -7.82
N PHE A 52 -0.48 0.13 -9.10
CA PHE A 52 0.62 0.69 -9.88
C PHE A 52 0.68 2.22 -9.78
N SER A 53 -0.28 2.84 -9.10
CA SER A 53 -0.37 4.31 -9.01
C SER A 53 0.84 4.93 -8.32
N LYS A 54 1.38 4.26 -7.30
CA LYS A 54 2.42 4.84 -6.43
C LYS A 54 3.81 4.39 -6.80
N ASN A 55 3.99 3.10 -7.12
CA ASN A 55 5.29 2.58 -7.50
C ASN A 55 5.68 2.88 -8.95
N ALA A 56 4.72 2.86 -9.88
CA ALA A 56 4.95 3.01 -11.32
C ALA A 56 4.45 4.33 -11.92
N GLY A 57 3.92 5.24 -11.10
CA GLY A 57 3.39 6.51 -11.60
C GLY A 57 2.08 6.40 -12.40
N PHE A 58 1.35 5.29 -12.28
CA PHE A 58 0.13 5.01 -13.06
C PHE A 58 -1.13 5.68 -12.50
N THR A 59 -1.00 6.72 -11.70
CA THR A 59 -2.14 7.41 -11.08
C THR A 59 -3.18 7.86 -12.12
N GLY A 60 -2.73 8.41 -13.27
CA GLY A 60 -3.61 8.88 -14.34
C GLY A 60 -4.14 7.77 -15.26
N VAL A 61 -3.44 6.63 -15.38
CA VAL A 61 -3.81 5.55 -16.31
C VAL A 61 -4.57 4.40 -15.67
N ARG A 62 -4.70 4.40 -14.35
CA ARG A 62 -5.60 3.56 -13.55
C ARG A 62 -5.36 2.05 -13.66
N LEU A 63 -4.34 1.55 -12.99
CA LEU A 63 -4.06 0.11 -12.90
C LEU A 63 -3.83 -0.33 -11.47
N GLY A 64 -4.45 -1.43 -11.11
CA GLY A 64 -4.26 -2.14 -9.85
C GLY A 64 -4.76 -3.57 -10.01
N PHE A 65 -4.53 -4.41 -9.01
CA PHE A 65 -5.08 -5.75 -8.97
C PHE A 65 -5.45 -6.15 -7.54
N THR A 66 -6.34 -7.13 -7.45
CA THR A 66 -6.79 -7.69 -6.18
C THR A 66 -6.47 -9.17 -6.16
N VAL A 67 -5.87 -9.63 -5.08
CA VAL A 67 -5.61 -11.05 -4.83
C VAL A 67 -6.68 -11.56 -3.86
N VAL A 68 -7.51 -12.49 -4.33
CA VAL A 68 -8.51 -13.20 -3.52
C VAL A 68 -8.17 -14.68 -3.56
N PRO A 69 -7.63 -15.27 -2.50
CA PRO A 69 -7.25 -16.68 -2.47
C PRO A 69 -8.46 -17.61 -2.66
N LYS A 70 -8.21 -18.78 -3.27
CA LYS A 70 -9.26 -19.81 -3.42
C LYS A 70 -9.68 -20.43 -2.10
N GLU A 71 -8.79 -20.39 -1.13
CA GLU A 71 -8.98 -20.87 0.23
C GLU A 71 -9.93 -19.98 1.06
N LEU A 72 -10.08 -18.71 0.65
CA LEU A 72 -10.91 -17.74 1.37
C LEU A 72 -12.39 -18.01 1.15
N LYS A 73 -13.09 -18.36 2.22
CA LYS A 73 -14.51 -18.70 2.22
C LYS A 73 -15.26 -17.97 3.33
N CYS A 74 -16.55 -17.76 3.11
CA CYS A 74 -17.52 -17.35 4.13
C CYS A 74 -18.58 -18.47 4.25
N GLY A 75 -18.48 -19.30 5.28
CA GLY A 75 -19.16 -20.60 5.33
C GLY A 75 -18.75 -21.46 4.13
N ASP A 76 -19.70 -21.97 3.37
CA ASP A 76 -19.43 -22.77 2.18
C ASP A 76 -19.21 -21.93 0.89
N VAL A 77 -19.32 -20.61 0.98
CA VAL A 77 -19.25 -19.72 -0.17
C VAL A 77 -17.81 -19.29 -0.46
N SER A 78 -17.33 -19.56 -1.67
CA SER A 78 -16.01 -19.08 -2.13
C SER A 78 -16.03 -17.59 -2.45
N LEU A 79 -15.27 -16.78 -1.69
CA LEU A 79 -15.13 -15.35 -1.98
C LEU A 79 -14.36 -15.12 -3.28
N HIS A 80 -13.42 -16.00 -3.63
CA HIS A 80 -12.75 -15.96 -4.93
C HIS A 80 -13.73 -16.08 -6.10
N ALA A 81 -14.63 -17.06 -6.06
CA ALA A 81 -15.63 -17.26 -7.13
C ALA A 81 -16.60 -16.08 -7.23
N MET A 82 -17.05 -15.55 -6.09
CA MET A 82 -17.90 -14.34 -6.05
C MET A 82 -17.18 -13.12 -6.64
N TRP A 83 -15.93 -12.90 -6.25
CA TRP A 83 -15.13 -11.80 -6.78
C TRP A 83 -14.90 -11.93 -8.28
N ALA A 84 -14.49 -13.10 -8.76
CA ALA A 84 -14.27 -13.35 -10.17
C ALA A 84 -15.53 -13.06 -11.02
N ARG A 85 -16.70 -13.53 -10.56
CA ARG A 85 -17.98 -13.25 -11.23
C ARG A 85 -18.34 -11.77 -11.22
N ARG A 86 -18.22 -11.10 -10.06
CA ARG A 86 -18.51 -9.68 -9.93
C ARG A 86 -17.59 -8.83 -10.82
N HIS A 87 -16.29 -9.08 -10.75
CA HIS A 87 -15.30 -8.36 -11.54
C HIS A 87 -15.56 -8.53 -13.04
N GLY A 88 -15.72 -9.78 -13.50
CA GLY A 88 -15.95 -10.09 -14.90
C GLY A 88 -17.29 -9.59 -15.46
N THR A 89 -18.31 -9.34 -14.62
CA THR A 89 -19.62 -8.82 -15.05
C THR A 89 -19.74 -7.31 -14.97
N LYS A 90 -19.10 -6.68 -13.99
CA LYS A 90 -19.24 -5.24 -13.70
C LYS A 90 -18.18 -4.38 -14.38
N TYR A 91 -16.96 -4.92 -14.55
CA TYR A 91 -15.82 -4.11 -14.96
C TYR A 91 -15.04 -4.69 -16.15
N ASN A 92 -14.93 -6.00 -16.28
CA ASN A 92 -14.19 -6.72 -17.32
C ASN A 92 -12.65 -6.51 -17.31
N GLY A 93 -12.12 -5.66 -16.48
CA GLY A 93 -10.70 -5.38 -16.35
C GLY A 93 -10.27 -4.02 -16.91
N ALA A 94 -9.01 -3.68 -16.69
CA ALA A 94 -8.40 -2.46 -17.20
C ALA A 94 -8.20 -2.53 -18.74
N PRO A 95 -8.07 -1.39 -19.45
CA PRO A 95 -7.76 -1.39 -20.87
C PRO A 95 -6.50 -2.20 -21.19
N TYR A 96 -6.53 -2.96 -22.30
CA TYR A 96 -5.45 -3.87 -22.68
C TYR A 96 -4.07 -3.19 -22.75
N ILE A 97 -4.00 -1.99 -23.33
CA ILE A 97 -2.75 -1.20 -23.41
C ILE A 97 -2.17 -0.96 -22.03
N ILE A 98 -3.03 -0.64 -21.05
CA ILE A 98 -2.61 -0.37 -19.66
C ILE A 98 -2.14 -1.66 -18.97
N GLN A 99 -2.78 -2.80 -19.26
CA GLN A 99 -2.31 -4.10 -18.76
C GLN A 99 -0.92 -4.44 -19.32
N ARG A 100 -0.67 -4.18 -20.63
CA ARG A 100 0.66 -4.35 -21.25
C ARG A 100 1.71 -3.41 -20.65
N ALA A 101 1.33 -2.17 -20.34
CA ALA A 101 2.21 -1.24 -19.61
C ALA A 101 2.55 -1.78 -18.21
N GLY A 102 1.57 -2.33 -17.50
CA GLY A 102 1.77 -2.99 -16.20
C GLY A 102 2.70 -4.21 -16.28
N GLU A 103 2.61 -5.00 -17.34
CA GLU A 103 3.53 -6.12 -17.58
C GLU A 103 4.96 -5.60 -17.77
N ALA A 104 5.16 -4.51 -18.50
CA ALA A 104 6.48 -3.92 -18.73
C ALA A 104 7.16 -3.45 -17.42
N VAL A 105 6.38 -3.10 -16.40
CA VAL A 105 6.89 -2.75 -15.05
C VAL A 105 7.73 -3.88 -14.45
N TYR A 106 7.42 -5.14 -14.75
CA TYR A 106 8.12 -6.32 -14.22
C TYR A 106 9.34 -6.75 -15.06
N SER A 107 9.61 -6.11 -16.20
CA SER A 107 10.86 -6.29 -16.93
C SER A 107 12.05 -5.76 -16.12
N ASP A 108 13.28 -6.20 -16.46
CA ASP A 108 14.47 -5.72 -15.76
C ASP A 108 14.65 -4.20 -15.88
N ALA A 109 14.36 -3.63 -17.06
CA ALA A 109 14.37 -2.19 -17.28
C ALA A 109 13.29 -1.48 -16.47
N GLY A 110 12.06 -2.04 -16.42
CA GLY A 110 10.97 -1.50 -15.62
C GLY A 110 11.31 -1.49 -14.13
N LYS A 111 11.80 -2.61 -13.59
CA LYS A 111 12.23 -2.71 -12.19
C LYS A 111 13.33 -1.70 -11.83
N ALA A 112 14.32 -1.49 -12.72
CA ALA A 112 15.35 -0.50 -12.50
C ALA A 112 14.78 0.92 -12.41
N GLN A 113 13.89 1.29 -13.35
CA GLN A 113 13.22 2.60 -13.35
C GLN A 113 12.35 2.80 -12.09
N LEU A 114 11.63 1.77 -11.66
CA LEU A 114 10.85 1.84 -10.43
C LEU A 114 11.72 2.07 -9.20
N LYS A 115 12.84 1.39 -9.11
CA LYS A 115 13.80 1.56 -8.01
C LYS A 115 14.28 3.01 -7.91
N ASP A 116 14.63 3.62 -9.05
CA ASP A 116 15.08 5.01 -9.11
C ASP A 116 13.95 5.98 -8.70
N GLN A 117 12.73 5.73 -9.18
CA GLN A 117 11.56 6.54 -8.84
C GLN A 117 11.23 6.45 -7.34
N VAL A 118 11.21 5.26 -6.77
CA VAL A 118 10.98 5.06 -5.32
C VAL A 118 12.09 5.75 -4.52
N ALA A 119 13.36 5.61 -4.93
CA ALA A 119 14.49 6.27 -4.27
C ALA A 119 14.35 7.79 -4.30
N TYR A 120 13.88 8.37 -5.41
CA TYR A 120 13.64 9.81 -5.49
C TYR A 120 12.62 10.28 -4.45
N TYR A 121 11.46 9.62 -4.34
CA TYR A 121 10.45 9.97 -3.35
C TYR A 121 10.93 9.76 -1.90
N MET A 122 11.68 8.70 -1.65
CA MET A 122 12.22 8.44 -0.31
C MET A 122 13.32 9.43 0.07
N ASN A 123 14.12 9.92 -0.87
CA ASN A 123 15.07 11.02 -0.64
C ASN A 123 14.35 12.33 -0.30
N ASN A 124 13.24 12.64 -0.97
CA ASN A 124 12.41 13.79 -0.61
C ASN A 124 11.87 13.66 0.81
N ALA A 125 11.32 12.49 1.16
CA ALA A 125 10.84 12.21 2.52
C ALA A 125 11.95 12.39 3.57
N LYS A 126 13.15 11.87 3.29
CA LYS A 126 14.32 12.03 4.17
C LYS A 126 14.68 13.50 4.36
N THR A 127 14.73 14.28 3.28
CA THR A 127 15.04 15.73 3.33
C THR A 127 14.03 16.47 4.19
N ILE A 128 12.73 16.24 3.96
CA ILE A 128 11.65 16.87 4.73
C ILE A 128 11.74 16.47 6.20
N LYS A 129 11.88 15.16 6.48
CA LYS A 129 11.97 14.65 7.85
C LYS A 129 13.13 15.24 8.62
N THR A 130 14.31 15.30 7.98
CA THR A 130 15.52 15.86 8.58
C THR A 130 15.36 17.35 8.88
N GLY A 131 14.91 18.14 7.89
CA GLY A 131 14.72 19.58 8.08
C GLY A 131 13.68 19.92 9.15
N LEU A 132 12.57 19.18 9.22
CA LEU A 132 11.56 19.36 10.26
C LEU A 132 12.09 18.99 11.65
N ALA A 133 12.87 17.90 11.76
CA ALA A 133 13.47 17.50 13.02
C ALA A 133 14.52 18.54 13.51
N GLU A 134 15.35 19.07 12.60
CA GLU A 134 16.31 20.14 12.89
C GLU A 134 15.62 21.44 13.30
N ALA A 135 14.42 21.71 12.77
CA ALA A 135 13.58 22.83 13.19
C ALA A 135 12.86 22.60 14.54
N GLY A 136 13.07 21.44 15.19
CA GLY A 136 12.53 21.13 16.51
C GLY A 136 11.14 20.48 16.51
N PHE A 137 10.61 20.08 15.35
CA PHE A 137 9.34 19.37 15.29
C PHE A 137 9.46 17.88 15.60
N THR A 138 8.44 17.33 16.24
CA THR A 138 8.29 15.88 16.37
C THR A 138 7.69 15.32 15.09
N VAL A 139 8.44 14.42 14.42
CA VAL A 139 8.07 13.85 13.14
C VAL A 139 8.09 12.33 13.15
N TYR A 140 7.15 11.70 12.46
CA TYR A 140 6.99 10.26 12.31
C TYR A 140 6.91 9.90 10.82
N GLY A 141 7.09 8.61 10.50
CA GLY A 141 7.02 8.13 9.11
C GLY A 141 8.29 8.40 8.31
N GLY A 142 8.16 8.38 6.98
CA GLY A 142 9.28 8.60 6.05
C GLY A 142 10.33 7.48 6.03
N VAL A 143 9.93 6.22 6.37
CA VAL A 143 10.81 5.04 6.38
C VAL A 143 10.34 4.02 5.36
N ASN A 144 9.12 3.50 5.49
CA ASN A 144 8.52 2.51 4.60
C ASN A 144 7.40 3.11 3.72
N ALA A 145 7.28 4.43 3.71
CA ALA A 145 6.40 5.21 2.84
C ALA A 145 6.92 6.65 2.78
N PRO A 146 6.61 7.41 1.71
CA PRO A 146 7.12 8.78 1.54
C PRO A 146 6.40 9.82 2.41
N TYR A 147 5.46 9.41 3.25
CA TYR A 147 4.67 10.31 4.08
C TYR A 147 5.36 10.64 5.38
N ILE A 148 5.30 11.92 5.74
CA ILE A 148 5.76 12.45 7.01
C ILE A 148 4.54 12.87 7.83
N TRP A 149 4.46 12.39 9.06
CA TRP A 149 3.47 12.81 10.03
C TRP A 149 4.12 13.74 11.03
N LEU A 150 3.64 14.97 11.11
CA LEU A 150 4.19 16.01 11.97
C LEU A 150 3.20 16.28 13.12
N LYS A 151 3.74 16.33 14.36
CA LYS A 151 2.98 16.87 15.49
C LYS A 151 2.98 18.39 15.39
N THR A 152 1.79 19.00 15.34
CA THR A 152 1.66 20.45 15.35
C THR A 152 2.18 21.05 16.67
N PRO A 153 2.61 22.32 16.70
CA PRO A 153 2.94 23.01 17.94
C PRO A 153 1.80 22.93 18.96
N ASP A 154 2.15 22.82 20.27
CA ASP A 154 1.16 22.56 21.33
C ASP A 154 0.07 23.65 21.47
N HIS A 155 0.29 24.83 20.91
CA HIS A 155 -0.66 25.96 20.93
C HIS A 155 -1.50 26.07 19.65
N MET A 156 -1.38 25.15 18.70
CA MET A 156 -2.08 25.18 17.42
C MET A 156 -2.81 23.86 17.15
N THR A 157 -4.04 23.95 16.68
CA THR A 157 -4.74 22.85 16.02
C THR A 157 -4.12 22.60 14.63
N SER A 158 -4.45 21.45 14.01
CA SER A 158 -3.98 21.15 12.64
C SER A 158 -4.43 22.23 11.64
N TRP A 159 -5.64 22.74 11.75
CA TRP A 159 -6.16 23.76 10.84
C TRP A 159 -5.46 25.12 11.03
N GLU A 160 -5.25 25.56 12.26
CA GLU A 160 -4.49 26.78 12.56
C GLU A 160 -3.06 26.68 12.06
N PHE A 161 -2.44 25.50 12.16
CA PHE A 161 -1.09 25.29 11.64
C PHE A 161 -1.05 25.30 10.12
N PHE A 162 -2.07 24.75 9.43
CA PHE A 162 -2.20 24.86 7.97
C PHE A 162 -2.32 26.33 7.53
N ASP A 163 -3.17 27.10 8.20
CA ASP A 163 -3.34 28.53 7.90
C ASP A 163 -2.02 29.28 8.09
N TYR A 164 -1.32 29.06 9.20
CA TYR A 164 0.00 29.63 9.47
C TYR A 164 1.07 29.32 8.40
N LEU A 165 1.04 28.11 7.84
CA LEU A 165 1.98 27.72 6.79
C LEU A 165 1.71 28.38 5.42
N LEU A 166 0.55 28.99 5.24
CA LEU A 166 0.18 29.70 4.00
C LEU A 166 0.49 31.20 4.04
N GLU A 167 0.80 31.76 5.21
CA GLU A 167 1.21 33.15 5.41
C GLU A 167 2.72 33.34 5.27
#